data_a95de6c4c1504f6f325c0116ba77adc6
#
_entry.id   a95de6c4c1504f6f325c0116ba77adc6
#
_cell.length_a   1.000
_cell.length_b   1.000
_cell.length_c   1.000
_cell.angle_alpha   90.00
_cell.angle_beta   90.00
_cell.angle_gamma   90.00
#
_symmetry.space_group_name_H-M   'P 1'
#
loop_
_entity.id
_entity.type
_entity.pdbx_description
1 polymer ?
#
loop_
_entity_poly.entity_id
_entity_poly.type
_entity_poly.pdbx_seq_one_letter_code
_entity_poly.pdbx_strand_id
1 'polypeptide(L)'
;MSLVRLNIKGISYSQTQNGAYALILSEENGDQKLPIVIGAFEAQSIAIALEKEIMPPRPLTHDLFKTFAKRYDIAVKQVIIHKLLDGVFYSSIICEREGIEEIIDARTSDAIALALRFDAPIFTYKNILDKAGIKSETAPNNNDLSKKAAIVIEQLLTSDNKESVISTREDFSKHSLKQLKKMLEEAVNNEE
;
A
#
# COMPACT_ATOMS: atom_id res chain seq x y z
N MET A 1 17.86 -13.05 7.35
CA MET A 1 16.64 -12.28 7.68
C MET A 1 15.48 -13.25 7.68
N SER A 2 14.66 -13.27 8.73
CA SER A 2 13.50 -14.16 8.81
C SER A 2 12.26 -13.49 8.22
N LEU A 3 11.53 -14.22 7.40
CA LEU A 3 10.21 -13.84 6.91
C LEU A 3 9.16 -14.08 7.99
N VAL A 4 8.23 -13.16 8.11
CA VAL A 4 7.11 -13.20 9.04
C VAL A 4 5.83 -13.07 8.23
N ARG A 5 4.87 -13.97 8.44
CA ARG A 5 3.56 -13.93 7.79
C ARG A 5 2.68 -12.88 8.45
N LEU A 6 1.95 -12.15 7.60
CA LEU A 6 1.05 -11.08 8.01
C LEU A 6 -0.38 -11.40 7.61
N ASN A 7 -1.32 -11.07 8.50
CA ASN A 7 -2.75 -11.10 8.25
C ASN A 7 -3.33 -9.69 8.28
N ILE A 8 -4.33 -9.41 7.45
CA ILE A 8 -5.01 -8.11 7.46
C ILE A 8 -5.98 -8.08 8.64
N LYS A 9 -5.82 -7.06 9.50
CA LYS A 9 -6.71 -6.83 10.64
C LYS A 9 -7.87 -5.90 10.31
N GLY A 10 -7.64 -4.97 9.40
CA GLY A 10 -8.66 -4.01 8.99
C GLY A 10 -8.08 -2.74 8.42
N ILE A 11 -8.96 -1.83 8.06
CA ILE A 11 -8.65 -0.51 7.54
C ILE A 11 -9.30 0.51 8.47
N SER A 12 -8.55 1.53 8.84
CA SER A 12 -9.06 2.68 9.60
C SER A 12 -8.82 3.98 8.85
N TYR A 13 -9.69 4.95 9.05
CA TYR A 13 -9.49 6.29 8.49
C TYR A 13 -8.34 7.00 9.21
N SER A 14 -7.44 7.63 8.48
CA SER A 14 -6.36 8.43 9.07
C SER A 14 -6.93 9.76 9.57
N GLN A 15 -6.78 10.06 10.84
CA GLN A 15 -7.20 11.34 11.42
C GLN A 15 -6.19 12.47 11.15
N THR A 16 -4.97 12.13 10.79
CA THR A 16 -3.86 13.08 10.59
C THR A 16 -3.67 13.51 9.14
N GLN A 17 -4.10 12.69 8.20
CA GLN A 17 -3.98 12.98 6.76
C GLN A 17 -5.36 12.91 6.09
N ASN A 18 -5.86 14.04 5.61
CA ASN A 18 -7.12 14.09 4.89
C ASN A 18 -7.10 13.17 3.65
N GLY A 19 -8.06 12.24 3.59
CA GLY A 19 -8.22 11.32 2.47
C GLY A 19 -7.31 10.10 2.51
N ALA A 20 -6.46 9.93 3.53
CA ALA A 20 -5.63 8.74 3.71
C ALA A 20 -6.29 7.73 4.65
N TYR A 21 -5.93 6.48 4.48
CA TYR A 21 -6.35 5.35 5.31
C TYR A 21 -5.13 4.61 5.86
N ALA A 22 -5.27 4.02 7.04
CA ALA A 22 -4.29 3.12 7.61
C ALA A 22 -4.77 1.68 7.43
N LEU A 23 -4.04 0.91 6.65
CA LEU A 23 -4.19 -0.55 6.59
C LEU A 23 -3.38 -1.17 7.70
N ILE A 24 -4.02 -1.95 8.54
CA ILE A 24 -3.38 -2.60 9.69
C ILE A 24 -3.15 -4.07 9.37
N LEU A 25 -1.89 -4.45 9.25
CA LEU A 25 -1.47 -5.85 9.18
C LEU A 25 -1.04 -6.33 10.57
N SER A 26 -1.25 -7.60 10.89
CA SER A 26 -0.81 -8.23 12.13
C SER A 26 0.11 -9.40 11.85
N GLU A 27 1.15 -9.53 12.65
CA GLU A 27 1.96 -10.74 12.72
C GLU A 27 1.06 -11.94 13.01
N GLU A 28 1.21 -13.06 12.26
CA GLU A 28 0.34 -14.24 12.40
C GLU A 28 0.52 -14.89 13.78
N ASN A 29 1.75 -15.06 14.23
CA ASN A 29 2.11 -15.72 15.49
C ASN A 29 2.81 -14.79 16.48
N GLY A 30 2.44 -13.52 16.48
CA GLY A 30 3.05 -12.52 17.35
C GLY A 30 2.08 -11.41 17.75
N ASP A 31 2.63 -10.41 18.43
CA ASP A 31 1.88 -9.28 18.98
C ASP A 31 2.08 -7.97 18.21
N GLN A 32 2.91 -8.00 17.16
CA GLN A 32 3.23 -6.80 16.39
C GLN A 32 2.20 -6.55 15.27
N LYS A 33 1.91 -5.28 15.05
CA LYS A 33 1.06 -4.78 13.98
C LYS A 33 1.84 -3.80 13.12
N LEU A 34 1.67 -3.89 11.81
CA LEU A 34 2.30 -3.02 10.83
C LEU A 34 1.24 -2.10 10.21
N PRO A 35 1.22 -0.81 10.56
CA PRO A 35 0.35 0.17 9.92
C PRO A 35 0.96 0.64 8.60
N ILE A 36 0.16 0.71 7.54
CA ILE A 36 0.58 1.17 6.22
C ILE A 36 -0.40 2.24 5.75
N VAL A 37 0.09 3.42 5.39
CA VAL A 37 -0.73 4.48 4.79
C VAL A 37 -1.08 4.11 3.36
N ILE A 38 -2.36 4.17 3.03
CA ILE A 38 -2.88 3.89 1.69
C ILE A 38 -3.88 4.96 1.27
N GLY A 39 -4.03 5.16 -0.03
CA GLY A 39 -5.04 6.07 -0.59
C GLY A 39 -6.46 5.53 -0.48
N ALA A 40 -7.45 6.41 -0.69
CA ALA A 40 -8.87 6.06 -0.57
C ALA A 40 -9.32 4.99 -1.59
N PHE A 41 -8.82 5.06 -2.82
CA PHE A 41 -9.17 4.08 -3.87
C PHE A 41 -8.58 2.70 -3.60
N GLU A 42 -7.35 2.65 -3.08
CA GLU A 42 -6.71 1.42 -2.66
C GLU A 42 -7.41 0.82 -1.44
N ALA A 43 -7.76 1.65 -0.46
CA ALA A 43 -8.53 1.24 0.71
C ALA A 43 -9.89 0.65 0.31
N GLN A 44 -10.61 1.30 -0.60
CA GLN A 44 -11.88 0.79 -1.14
C GLN A 44 -11.70 -0.55 -1.84
N SER A 45 -10.66 -0.68 -2.67
CA SER A 45 -10.37 -1.92 -3.37
C SER A 45 -10.05 -3.08 -2.42
N ILE A 46 -9.28 -2.82 -1.36
CA ILE A 46 -8.96 -3.81 -0.33
C ILE A 46 -10.21 -4.16 0.49
N ALA A 47 -11.00 -3.17 0.90
CA ALA A 47 -12.24 -3.39 1.66
C ALA A 47 -13.22 -4.29 0.89
N ILE A 48 -13.44 -4.02 -0.40
CA ILE A 48 -14.30 -4.85 -1.24
C ILE A 48 -13.77 -6.28 -1.37
N ALA A 49 -12.46 -6.47 -1.43
CA ALA A 49 -11.87 -7.79 -1.49
C ALA A 49 -11.99 -8.56 -0.16
N LEU A 50 -12.02 -7.87 0.97
CA LEU A 50 -12.25 -8.45 2.30
C LEU A 50 -13.72 -8.82 2.51
N GLU A 51 -14.63 -7.94 2.08
CA GLU A 51 -16.09 -8.09 2.18
C GLU A 51 -16.60 -8.91 0.98
N LYS A 52 -16.35 -10.20 0.95
CA LYS A 52 -16.64 -11.11 -0.18
C LYS A 52 -18.07 -11.05 -0.73
N GLU A 53 -19.01 -10.45 0.02
CA GLU A 53 -20.42 -10.28 -0.37
C GLU A 53 -20.64 -9.06 -1.28
N ILE A 54 -19.73 -8.10 -1.33
CA ILE A 54 -19.87 -6.88 -2.14
C ILE A 54 -19.35 -7.17 -3.55
N MET A 55 -20.28 -7.24 -4.50
CA MET A 55 -19.94 -7.37 -5.92
C MET A 55 -20.17 -6.04 -6.64
N PRO A 56 -19.11 -5.35 -7.07
CA PRO A 56 -19.26 -4.15 -7.88
C PRO A 56 -19.87 -4.51 -9.24
N PRO A 57 -20.69 -3.62 -9.87
CA PRO A 57 -21.36 -3.90 -11.13
C PRO A 57 -20.41 -4.12 -12.31
N ARG A 58 -19.18 -3.64 -12.18
CA ARG A 58 -18.09 -3.85 -13.14
C ARG A 58 -16.80 -4.19 -12.37
N PRO A 59 -15.89 -5.01 -12.96
CA PRO A 59 -14.62 -5.34 -12.34
C PRO A 59 -13.82 -4.08 -12.03
N LEU A 60 -13.27 -3.99 -10.83
CA LEU A 60 -12.26 -2.99 -10.47
C LEU A 60 -10.93 -3.32 -11.15
N THR A 61 -9.98 -2.39 -11.12
CA THR A 61 -8.64 -2.57 -11.74
C THR A 61 -7.95 -3.85 -11.26
N HIS A 62 -7.98 -4.14 -9.96
CA HIS A 62 -7.37 -5.37 -9.42
C HIS A 62 -8.15 -6.64 -9.79
N ASP A 63 -9.46 -6.56 -10.01
CA ASP A 63 -10.27 -7.70 -10.51
C ASP A 63 -9.96 -7.97 -11.99
N LEU A 64 -9.78 -6.90 -12.77
CA LEU A 64 -9.33 -7.00 -14.15
C LEU A 64 -7.95 -7.65 -14.23
N PHE A 65 -7.02 -7.23 -13.36
CA PHE A 65 -5.68 -7.83 -13.28
C PHE A 65 -5.76 -9.32 -12.93
N LYS A 66 -6.59 -9.71 -11.96
CA LYS A 66 -6.82 -11.12 -11.63
C LYS A 66 -7.35 -11.90 -12.84
N THR A 67 -8.29 -11.33 -13.57
CA THR A 67 -8.89 -11.96 -14.76
C THR A 67 -7.83 -12.13 -15.86
N PHE A 68 -7.02 -11.09 -16.08
CA PHE A 68 -5.91 -11.13 -17.04
C PHE A 68 -4.88 -12.20 -16.66
N ALA A 69 -4.40 -12.19 -15.42
CA ALA A 69 -3.42 -13.17 -14.94
C ALA A 69 -3.93 -14.61 -15.11
N LYS A 70 -5.19 -14.88 -14.70
CA LYS A 70 -5.82 -16.19 -14.89
C LYS A 70 -5.94 -16.59 -16.36
N ARG A 71 -6.20 -15.65 -17.26
CA ARG A 71 -6.32 -15.93 -18.71
C ARG A 71 -4.99 -16.36 -19.33
N TYR A 72 -3.89 -15.93 -18.74
CA TYR A 72 -2.52 -16.25 -19.20
C TYR A 72 -1.80 -17.25 -18.28
N ASP A 73 -2.56 -17.97 -17.45
CA ASP A 73 -2.05 -19.01 -16.53
C ASP A 73 -0.94 -18.50 -15.58
N ILE A 74 -1.07 -17.24 -15.15
CA ILE A 74 -0.18 -16.63 -14.15
C ILE A 74 -0.77 -16.82 -12.76
N ALA A 75 -0.05 -17.48 -11.88
CA ALA A 75 -0.37 -17.62 -10.47
C ALA A 75 0.39 -16.60 -9.63
N VAL A 76 -0.29 -15.95 -8.69
CA VAL A 76 0.38 -15.15 -7.65
C VAL A 76 0.62 -16.07 -6.46
N LYS A 77 1.88 -16.33 -6.15
CA LYS A 77 2.31 -17.27 -5.09
C LYS A 77 2.33 -16.61 -3.73
N GLN A 78 2.89 -15.41 -3.64
CA GLN A 78 3.01 -14.65 -2.40
C GLN A 78 3.34 -13.19 -2.66
N VAL A 79 3.14 -12.37 -1.64
CA VAL A 79 3.57 -10.96 -1.60
C VAL A 79 4.56 -10.78 -0.46
N ILE A 80 5.64 -10.03 -0.72
CA ILE A 80 6.66 -9.73 0.28
C ILE A 80 6.83 -8.22 0.39
N ILE A 81 6.58 -7.65 1.56
CA ILE A 81 6.96 -6.29 1.92
C ILE A 81 8.44 -6.36 2.33
N HIS A 82 9.34 -5.95 1.43
CA HIS A 82 10.77 -6.28 1.57
C HIS A 82 11.65 -5.10 1.98
N LYS A 83 11.13 -3.86 1.92
CA LYS A 83 11.93 -2.67 2.24
C LYS A 83 11.04 -1.58 2.82
N LEU A 84 11.62 -0.80 3.73
CA LEU A 84 11.08 0.47 4.22
C LEU A 84 12.18 1.52 4.09
N LEU A 85 11.93 2.52 3.27
CA LEU A 85 12.84 3.63 3.02
C LEU A 85 12.04 4.93 2.99
N ASP A 86 12.46 5.93 3.74
CA ASP A 86 11.86 7.27 3.78
C ASP A 86 10.33 7.23 4.01
N GLY A 87 9.89 6.38 4.95
CA GLY A 87 8.47 6.19 5.27
C GLY A 87 7.67 5.40 4.22
N VAL A 88 8.28 5.00 3.10
CA VAL A 88 7.64 4.27 2.01
C VAL A 88 7.95 2.77 2.11
N PHE A 89 6.89 1.95 2.08
CA PHE A 89 7.02 0.50 1.99
C PHE A 89 7.12 0.05 0.54
N TYR A 90 8.07 -0.83 0.27
CA TYR A 90 8.29 -1.46 -1.04
C TYR A 90 7.90 -2.92 -0.96
N SER A 91 7.20 -3.38 -1.98
CA SER A 91 6.69 -4.75 -2.04
C SER A 91 6.98 -5.40 -3.38
N SER A 92 7.12 -6.72 -3.33
CA SER A 92 7.21 -7.54 -4.53
C SER A 92 6.09 -8.57 -4.55
N ILE A 93 5.54 -8.80 -5.73
CA ILE A 93 4.60 -9.88 -6.02
C ILE A 93 5.42 -11.01 -6.65
N ILE A 94 5.37 -12.18 -6.05
CA ILE A 94 6.00 -13.37 -6.61
C ILE A 94 4.95 -14.09 -7.44
N CYS A 95 5.16 -14.10 -8.73
CA CYS A 95 4.29 -14.78 -9.70
C CYS A 95 4.96 -16.03 -10.24
N GLU A 96 4.16 -16.99 -10.68
CA GLU A 96 4.65 -18.19 -11.37
C GLU A 96 3.83 -18.45 -12.63
N ARG A 97 4.52 -18.80 -13.70
CA ARG A 97 3.95 -19.31 -14.94
C ARG A 97 4.83 -20.41 -15.50
N GLU A 98 4.23 -21.55 -15.82
CA GLU A 98 4.95 -22.69 -16.43
C GLU A 98 6.17 -23.16 -15.61
N GLY A 99 6.08 -23.05 -14.26
CA GLY A 99 7.18 -23.40 -13.36
C GLY A 99 8.30 -22.36 -13.25
N ILE A 100 8.15 -21.22 -13.93
CA ILE A 100 9.11 -20.11 -13.85
C ILE A 100 8.55 -19.04 -12.89
N GLU A 101 9.34 -18.71 -11.89
CA GLU A 101 9.01 -17.62 -10.96
C GLU A 101 9.53 -16.28 -11.45
N GLU A 102 8.66 -15.27 -11.35
CA GLU A 102 8.96 -13.86 -11.65
C GLU A 102 8.69 -12.99 -10.44
N ILE A 103 9.57 -12.03 -10.20
CA ILE A 103 9.46 -11.05 -9.12
C ILE A 103 9.06 -9.71 -9.72
N ILE A 104 7.88 -9.24 -9.37
CA ILE A 104 7.32 -7.99 -9.89
C ILE A 104 7.31 -6.95 -8.78
N ASP A 105 7.96 -5.81 -8.99
CA ASP A 105 7.88 -4.67 -8.08
C ASP A 105 6.48 -4.06 -8.10
N ALA A 106 5.97 -3.69 -6.94
CA ALA A 106 4.62 -3.12 -6.80
C ALA A 106 4.52 -2.21 -5.58
N ARG A 107 3.62 -1.22 -5.67
CA ARG A 107 3.21 -0.50 -4.47
C ARG A 107 2.60 -1.49 -3.47
N THR A 108 2.87 -1.27 -2.19
CA THR A 108 2.41 -2.21 -1.14
C THR A 108 0.88 -2.36 -1.12
N SER A 109 0.14 -1.28 -1.35
CA SER A 109 -1.33 -1.32 -1.45
C SER A 109 -1.84 -2.19 -2.60
N ASP A 110 -1.22 -2.10 -3.79
CA ASP A 110 -1.60 -2.90 -4.96
C ASP A 110 -1.25 -4.37 -4.75
N ALA A 111 -0.06 -4.64 -4.22
CA ALA A 111 0.39 -5.99 -3.90
C ALA A 111 -0.58 -6.68 -2.92
N ILE A 112 -1.01 -5.97 -1.87
CA ILE A 112 -1.97 -6.49 -0.89
C ILE A 112 -3.36 -6.68 -1.52
N ALA A 113 -3.83 -5.72 -2.33
CA ALA A 113 -5.11 -5.83 -3.03
C ALA A 113 -5.16 -7.03 -3.98
N LEU A 114 -4.03 -7.37 -4.60
CA LEU A 114 -3.88 -8.56 -5.43
C LEU A 114 -3.73 -9.82 -4.59
N ALA A 115 -2.94 -9.80 -3.51
CA ALA A 115 -2.81 -10.93 -2.59
C ALA A 115 -4.18 -11.44 -2.11
N LEU A 116 -5.07 -10.53 -1.69
CA LEU A 116 -6.44 -10.86 -1.28
C LEU A 116 -7.25 -11.56 -2.39
N ARG A 117 -7.09 -11.10 -3.64
CA ARG A 117 -7.84 -11.65 -4.78
C ARG A 117 -7.34 -13.01 -5.23
N PHE A 118 -6.08 -13.28 -5.04
CA PHE A 118 -5.45 -14.55 -5.38
C PHE A 118 -5.35 -15.53 -4.20
N ASP A 119 -5.84 -15.14 -3.02
CA ASP A 119 -5.67 -15.87 -1.75
C ASP A 119 -4.18 -16.17 -1.46
N ALA A 120 -3.30 -15.25 -1.88
CA ALA A 120 -1.86 -15.38 -1.72
C ALA A 120 -1.41 -14.87 -0.33
N PRO A 121 -0.48 -15.54 0.33
CA PRO A 121 0.04 -15.11 1.62
C PRO A 121 0.87 -13.83 1.50
N ILE A 122 0.81 -13.00 2.56
CA ILE A 122 1.56 -11.76 2.68
C ILE A 122 2.65 -11.96 3.72
N PHE A 123 3.88 -11.55 3.38
CA PHE A 123 5.03 -11.63 4.27
C PHE A 123 5.74 -10.28 4.39
N THR A 124 6.50 -10.14 5.47
CA THR A 124 7.50 -9.08 5.61
C THR A 124 8.75 -9.63 6.30
N TYR A 125 9.84 -8.88 6.28
CA TYR A 125 11.00 -9.23 7.07
C TYR A 125 10.87 -8.73 8.51
N LYS A 126 11.40 -9.51 9.47
CA LYS A 126 11.34 -9.19 10.90
C LYS A 126 11.90 -7.79 11.22
N ASN A 127 12.99 -7.39 10.58
CA ASN A 127 13.58 -6.07 10.77
C ASN A 127 12.67 -4.90 10.36
N ILE A 128 11.74 -5.10 9.43
CA ILE A 128 10.72 -4.10 9.07
C ILE A 128 9.67 -3.98 10.16
N LEU A 129 9.22 -5.13 10.70
CA LEU A 129 8.33 -5.14 11.87
C LEU A 129 8.98 -4.49 13.09
N ASP A 130 10.26 -4.77 13.34
CA ASP A 130 10.97 -4.17 14.47
C ASP A 130 11.16 -2.65 14.30
N LYS A 131 11.28 -2.16 13.06
CA LYS A 131 11.45 -0.74 12.73
C LYS A 131 10.13 0.04 12.73
N ALA A 132 9.06 -0.53 12.19
CA ALA A 132 7.80 0.17 11.92
C ALA A 132 6.58 -0.49 12.57
N GLY A 133 6.76 -1.64 13.22
CA GLY A 133 5.69 -2.33 13.93
C GLY A 133 5.36 -1.70 15.26
N ILE A 134 4.08 -1.78 15.63
CA ILE A 134 3.57 -1.38 16.95
C ILE A 134 3.14 -2.62 17.72
N LYS A 135 3.55 -2.74 18.98
CA LYS A 135 3.07 -3.82 19.86
C LYS A 135 1.64 -3.58 20.28
N SER A 136 0.85 -4.64 20.25
CA SER A 136 -0.52 -4.63 20.80
C SER A 136 -0.42 -4.83 22.31
N GLU A 137 -0.32 -3.77 23.08
CA GLU A 137 -0.58 -3.89 24.51
C GLU A 137 -2.07 -4.16 24.68
N THR A 138 -2.40 -5.30 25.33
CA THR A 138 -3.73 -5.77 25.79
C THR A 138 -4.92 -4.90 25.39
N ALA A 139 -5.67 -5.43 24.42
CA ALA A 139 -6.95 -4.97 23.90
C ALA A 139 -7.45 -3.57 24.32
N PRO A 140 -7.00 -2.48 23.72
CA PRO A 140 -7.73 -1.24 23.77
C PRO A 140 -8.66 -1.14 22.54
N ASN A 141 -9.77 -0.41 22.75
CA ASN A 141 -10.76 -0.06 21.73
C ASN A 141 -10.15 0.28 20.37
N ASN A 142 -10.83 -0.06 19.30
CA ASN A 142 -10.42 0.25 17.91
C ASN A 142 -9.97 1.70 17.67
N ASN A 143 -10.49 2.65 18.46
CA ASN A 143 -10.09 4.07 18.44
C ASN A 143 -8.64 4.31 18.91
N ASP A 144 -8.09 3.46 19.78
CA ASP A 144 -6.74 3.66 20.33
C ASP A 144 -5.66 3.10 19.41
N LEU A 145 -5.99 2.04 18.64
CA LEU A 145 -5.14 1.51 17.58
C LEU A 145 -4.97 2.48 16.42
N SER A 146 -6.05 3.16 16.03
CA SER A 146 -6.01 4.20 14.99
C SER A 146 -5.14 5.36 15.41
N LYS A 147 -5.16 5.79 16.67
CA LYS A 147 -4.31 6.87 17.21
C LYS A 147 -2.84 6.46 17.25
N LYS A 148 -2.53 5.26 17.77
CA LYS A 148 -1.14 4.76 17.80
C LYS A 148 -0.57 4.55 16.39
N ALA A 149 -1.37 4.01 15.47
CA ALA A 149 -0.99 3.89 14.07
C ALA A 149 -0.72 5.27 13.43
N ALA A 150 -1.58 6.26 13.70
CA ALA A 150 -1.40 7.63 13.20
C ALA A 150 -0.09 8.26 13.72
N ILE A 151 0.25 8.08 14.99
CA ILE A 151 1.51 8.59 15.59
C ILE A 151 2.73 7.95 14.91
N VAL A 152 2.73 6.62 14.72
CA VAL A 152 3.85 5.93 14.06
C VAL A 152 4.00 6.37 12.61
N ILE A 153 2.88 6.52 11.90
CA ILE A 153 2.85 7.02 10.53
C ILE A 153 3.41 8.45 10.48
N GLU A 154 2.98 9.33 11.38
CA GLU A 154 3.48 10.70 11.47
C GLU A 154 4.99 10.73 11.79
N GLN A 155 5.47 9.90 12.69
CA GLN A 155 6.89 9.76 12.99
C GLN A 155 7.69 9.26 11.77
N LEU A 156 7.17 8.30 11.02
CA LEU A 156 7.83 7.80 9.79
C LEU A 156 7.89 8.86 8.69
N LEU A 157 6.86 9.73 8.59
CA LEU A 157 6.80 10.81 7.61
C LEU A 157 7.63 12.04 8.02
N THR A 158 7.83 12.28 9.33
CA THR A 158 8.56 13.45 9.84
C THR A 158 10.03 13.19 10.12
N SER A 159 10.45 11.92 10.29
CA SER A 159 11.85 11.58 10.57
C SER A 159 12.83 11.89 9.42
N ASP A 160 12.33 12.05 8.20
CA ASP A 160 13.16 12.31 7.01
C ASP A 160 13.02 13.72 6.43
N ASN A 161 12.30 14.65 7.11
CA ASN A 161 12.08 16.01 6.61
C ASN A 161 13.18 17.00 7.01
N LYS A 162 14.44 16.58 7.07
CA LYS A 162 15.56 17.53 7.24
C LYS A 162 16.44 17.75 6.03
N GLU A 163 16.29 16.98 4.96
CA GLU A 163 16.96 17.35 3.68
C GLU A 163 16.18 16.79 2.48
N SER A 164 15.82 17.69 1.58
CA SER A 164 15.39 17.46 0.19
C SER A 164 14.07 16.74 -0.07
N VAL A 165 12.96 17.42 -0.02
CA VAL A 165 11.92 17.41 -1.09
C VAL A 165 11.21 18.76 -1.09
N ILE A 166 11.89 19.80 -1.46
CA ILE A 166 11.27 20.94 -2.13
C ILE A 166 11.55 20.73 -3.60
N SER A 167 10.69 20.03 -4.27
CA SER A 167 10.58 20.08 -5.72
C SER A 167 9.18 19.68 -6.13
N THR A 168 8.37 20.73 -6.38
CA THR A 168 7.33 20.77 -7.42
C THR A 168 6.26 19.67 -7.38
N ARG A 169 5.34 19.75 -6.40
CA ARG A 169 3.93 19.66 -6.77
C ARG A 169 3.43 21.09 -6.90
N GLU A 170 3.61 21.70 -8.07
CA GLU A 170 2.87 22.89 -8.43
C GLU A 170 1.39 22.56 -8.30
N ASP A 171 0.69 23.36 -7.50
CA ASP A 171 -0.74 23.19 -7.27
C ASP A 171 -1.49 23.67 -8.52
N PHE A 172 -1.64 22.78 -9.49
CA PHE A 172 -2.33 23.02 -10.76
C PHE A 172 -3.76 23.52 -10.59
N SER A 173 -4.35 23.37 -9.38
CA SER A 173 -5.70 23.85 -9.09
C SER A 173 -5.82 25.39 -9.15
N LYS A 174 -4.69 26.11 -9.03
CA LYS A 174 -4.63 27.57 -9.06
C LYS A 174 -4.42 28.15 -10.45
N HIS A 175 -4.19 27.31 -11.46
CA HIS A 175 -3.89 27.75 -12.81
C HIS A 175 -5.13 27.69 -13.72
N SER A 176 -5.30 28.72 -14.54
CA SER A 176 -6.34 28.71 -15.57
C SER A 176 -5.99 27.70 -16.67
N LEU A 177 -7.00 27.16 -17.36
CA LEU A 177 -6.83 26.26 -18.50
C LEU A 177 -5.83 26.76 -19.55
N LYS A 178 -5.75 28.06 -19.73
CA LYS A 178 -4.81 28.71 -20.69
C LYS A 178 -3.37 28.66 -20.20
N GLN A 179 -3.15 28.82 -18.90
CA GLN A 179 -1.83 28.70 -18.26
C GLN A 179 -1.34 27.25 -18.27
N LEU A 180 -2.22 26.29 -17.96
CA LEU A 180 -1.89 24.87 -17.99
C LEU A 180 -1.49 24.39 -19.39
N LYS A 181 -2.19 24.85 -20.44
CA LYS A 181 -1.81 24.54 -21.83
C LYS A 181 -0.44 25.09 -22.20
N LYS A 182 -0.12 26.33 -21.78
CA LYS A 182 1.18 26.95 -22.03
C LYS A 182 2.31 26.19 -21.32
N MET A 183 2.11 25.80 -20.07
CA MET A 183 3.08 25.00 -19.32
C MET A 183 3.31 23.62 -19.94
N LEU A 184 2.26 22.99 -20.49
CA LEU A 184 2.37 21.72 -21.21
C LEU A 184 3.20 21.87 -22.50
N GLU A 185 2.96 22.92 -23.28
CA GLU A 185 3.71 23.23 -24.51
C GLU A 185 5.19 23.51 -24.19
N GLU A 186 5.48 24.25 -23.12
CA GLU A 186 6.85 24.52 -22.68
C GLU A 186 7.56 23.25 -22.18
N ALA A 187 6.87 22.36 -21.50
CA ALA A 187 7.43 21.08 -21.03
C ALA A 187 7.80 20.15 -22.21
N VAL A 188 6.92 20.06 -23.22
CA VAL A 188 7.16 19.22 -24.42
C VAL A 188 8.34 19.76 -25.25
N ASN A 189 8.51 21.08 -25.33
CA ASN A 189 9.61 21.69 -26.10
C ASN A 189 10.97 21.66 -25.38
N ASN A 190 11.02 21.31 -24.09
CA ASN A 190 12.27 21.17 -23.33
C ASN A 190 12.78 19.73 -23.27
N GLU A 191 12.08 18.75 -23.86
CA GLU A 191 12.49 17.33 -23.95
C GLU A 191 13.17 16.98 -25.32
N GLU A 192 13.41 17.95 -26.19
CA GLU A 192 14.29 17.85 -27.38
C GLU A 192 15.67 18.47 -27.06
#